data_473e88c6ec5b21296cbedfc9b782f022
#
_entry.id   473e88c6ec5b21296cbedfc9b782f022
#
_cell.length_a   1.000
_cell.length_b   1.000
_cell.length_c   1.000
_cell.angle_alpha   90.00
_cell.angle_beta   90.00
_cell.angle_gamma   90.00
#
_symmetry.space_group_name_H-M   'P 1'
#
loop_
_entity.id
_entity.type
_entity.pdbx_description
1 polymer ?
#
loop_
_entity_poly.entity_id
_entity_poly.type
_entity_poly.pdbx_seq_one_letter_code
_entity_poly.pdbx_strand_id
1 'polypeptide(L)'
;MQTIETYLAQKWKETVRYTPQDEGMLIGLPYPYTVPCADGMFNEIYYWDTYFTNKGLLAAGEVQLAKDNCRNMLYLVGKFGYMPNGNLTIYLGRSQPPYLAMMVWDVYAATADGAFLAAAYPVLQKEYAFWERARMTESGLNRHFADNTAEECAKSYADFRTRVKSPFSDPVEGGRNLLAEAESGWDFTARFGGRCAHFNPVDLNSNLYRYEVLFAKAERELALSDGAAWEARALRRKQRIGALCCDPESKTYRDYDFTERKRSSLYSAAMFWPYFMGVAESGEGLAPLLEKLEAPYGIFTAEKSEERYQWGYPNVWAPCMYAAVVGCENYGYSAAAARLAHKYIALIEKNYDATGKLWEKYNALDGNTQSANEYATPEMMGWTAGVYTCLKQT
;
A
#
# COMPACT_ATOMS: atom_id res chain seq x y z
N MET A 1 -0.35 6.15 32.97
CA MET A 1 -0.80 5.92 31.55
C MET A 1 -0.87 4.42 31.35
N GLN A 2 -1.84 3.86 30.62
CA GLN A 2 -1.86 2.42 30.30
C GLN A 2 -0.69 2.09 29.37
N THR A 3 -0.26 0.82 29.34
CA THR A 3 0.78 0.40 28.39
C THR A 3 0.25 0.43 26.95
N ILE A 4 1.15 0.55 25.98
CA ILE A 4 0.76 0.57 24.56
C ILE A 4 0.10 -0.74 24.14
N GLU A 5 0.50 -1.88 24.72
CA GLU A 5 -0.11 -3.19 24.46
C GLU A 5 -1.56 -3.23 24.96
N THR A 6 -1.83 -2.71 26.16
CA THR A 6 -3.18 -2.59 26.70
C THR A 6 -4.06 -1.67 25.83
N TYR A 7 -3.49 -0.53 25.41
CA TYR A 7 -4.13 0.40 24.50
C TYR A 7 -4.50 -0.30 23.17
N LEU A 8 -3.56 -1.01 22.55
CA LEU A 8 -3.79 -1.73 21.30
C LEU A 8 -4.90 -2.79 21.44
N ALA A 9 -4.84 -3.63 22.49
CA ALA A 9 -5.83 -4.67 22.73
C ALA A 9 -7.26 -4.11 22.89
N GLN A 10 -7.39 -2.92 23.49
CA GLN A 10 -8.68 -2.24 23.63
C GLN A 10 -9.11 -1.61 22.28
N LYS A 11 -8.21 -0.86 21.64
CA LYS A 11 -8.51 -0.06 20.46
C LYS A 11 -8.81 -0.90 19.23
N TRP A 12 -8.20 -2.09 19.07
CA TRP A 12 -8.59 -3.01 17.99
C TRP A 12 -10.09 -3.29 17.98
N LYS A 13 -10.70 -3.49 19.16
CA LYS A 13 -12.15 -3.73 19.29
C LYS A 13 -12.99 -2.52 18.89
N GLU A 14 -12.50 -1.32 19.18
CA GLU A 14 -13.17 -0.04 18.84
C GLU A 14 -13.13 0.27 17.33
N THR A 15 -12.20 -0.34 16.57
CA THR A 15 -12.15 -0.20 15.10
C THR A 15 -13.09 -1.14 14.37
N VAL A 16 -13.72 -2.10 15.04
CA VAL A 16 -14.59 -3.08 14.37
C VAL A 16 -15.94 -2.45 14.03
N ARG A 17 -16.38 -2.66 12.80
CA ARG A 17 -17.71 -2.27 12.28
C ARG A 17 -18.42 -3.48 11.72
N TYR A 18 -19.73 -3.41 11.68
CA TYR A 18 -20.58 -4.39 11.01
C TYR A 18 -21.77 -3.69 10.38
N THR A 19 -21.75 -3.55 9.07
CA THR A 19 -22.78 -2.88 8.27
C THR A 19 -23.16 -3.79 7.12
N PRO A 20 -24.09 -4.76 7.35
CA PRO A 20 -24.40 -5.81 6.36
C PRO A 20 -25.23 -5.33 5.18
N GLN A 21 -25.79 -4.12 5.22
CA GLN A 21 -26.61 -3.49 4.17
C GLN A 21 -26.03 -2.15 3.74
N ASP A 22 -26.37 -1.74 2.51
CA ASP A 22 -25.98 -0.42 2.01
C ASP A 22 -26.64 0.68 2.83
N GLU A 23 -25.87 1.70 3.25
CA GLU A 23 -26.33 2.86 4.03
C GLU A 23 -25.83 4.16 3.40
N GLY A 24 -26.69 4.87 2.69
CA GLY A 24 -26.30 6.08 1.97
C GLY A 24 -25.24 5.79 0.91
N MET A 25 -24.04 6.34 1.08
CA MET A 25 -22.91 6.06 0.20
C MET A 25 -22.09 4.82 0.60
N LEU A 26 -22.32 4.31 1.82
CA LEU A 26 -21.60 3.15 2.34
C LEU A 26 -22.15 1.86 1.72
N ILE A 27 -21.26 1.07 1.12
CA ILE A 27 -21.58 -0.23 0.55
C ILE A 27 -21.51 -1.27 1.67
N GLY A 28 -22.63 -1.99 1.88
CA GLY A 28 -22.76 -3.01 2.92
C GLY A 28 -21.79 -4.18 2.73
N LEU A 29 -21.31 -4.72 3.84
CA LEU A 29 -20.34 -5.81 3.89
C LEU A 29 -20.86 -6.95 4.75
N PRO A 30 -20.77 -8.22 4.26
CA PRO A 30 -21.41 -9.37 4.93
C PRO A 30 -20.75 -9.83 6.24
N TYR A 31 -19.53 -9.38 6.53
CA TYR A 31 -18.78 -9.76 7.74
C TYR A 31 -18.35 -8.51 8.53
N PRO A 32 -18.02 -8.65 9.84
CA PRO A 32 -17.34 -7.60 10.57
C PRO A 32 -16.03 -7.20 9.87
N TYR A 33 -15.65 -5.93 9.98
CA TYR A 33 -14.43 -5.40 9.37
C TYR A 33 -13.80 -4.32 10.24
N THR A 34 -12.51 -4.08 10.06
CA THR A 34 -11.79 -3.00 10.73
C THR A 34 -11.77 -1.74 9.88
N VAL A 35 -11.87 -0.59 10.56
CA VAL A 35 -11.64 0.73 9.97
C VAL A 35 -10.33 1.31 10.47
N PRO A 36 -9.69 2.24 9.72
CA PRO A 36 -8.39 2.80 10.10
C PRO A 36 -8.40 3.53 11.45
N CYS A 37 -9.48 4.23 11.79
CA CYS A 37 -9.58 5.06 13.00
C CYS A 37 -10.75 4.62 13.89
N ALA A 38 -10.49 4.54 15.21
CA ALA A 38 -11.53 4.22 16.18
C ALA A 38 -12.57 5.36 16.34
N ASP A 39 -12.15 6.60 16.21
CA ASP A 39 -12.91 7.81 16.51
C ASP A 39 -13.57 8.49 15.30
N GLY A 40 -13.78 7.76 14.21
CA GLY A 40 -14.78 8.10 13.20
C GLY A 40 -14.34 8.97 12.03
N MET A 41 -13.04 9.27 11.86
CA MET A 41 -12.60 10.04 10.69
C MET A 41 -12.64 9.21 9.41
N PHE A 42 -12.28 7.91 9.49
CA PHE A 42 -12.33 6.94 8.40
C PHE A 42 -13.15 5.73 8.88
N ASN A 43 -14.41 5.66 8.46
CA ASN A 43 -15.36 4.62 8.89
C ASN A 43 -15.55 3.49 7.86
N GLU A 44 -14.77 3.50 6.81
CA GLU A 44 -14.80 2.55 5.71
C GLU A 44 -13.66 1.55 5.84
N ILE A 45 -13.81 0.39 5.21
CA ILE A 45 -12.67 -0.49 4.93
C ILE A 45 -11.92 0.09 3.73
N TYR A 46 -10.62 0.34 3.89
CA TYR A 46 -9.74 0.79 2.82
C TYR A 46 -8.82 -0.35 2.36
N TYR A 47 -8.54 -0.43 1.06
CA TYR A 47 -7.91 -1.59 0.50
C TYR A 47 -6.51 -1.84 1.04
N TRP A 48 -5.54 -0.99 0.72
CA TRP A 48 -4.15 -1.26 1.09
C TRP A 48 -3.86 -1.06 2.58
N ASP A 49 -4.60 -0.17 3.26
CA ASP A 49 -4.55 0.02 4.72
C ASP A 49 -4.80 -1.27 5.47
N THR A 50 -5.80 -2.03 5.00
CA THR A 50 -6.20 -3.30 5.61
C THR A 50 -5.11 -4.35 5.52
N TYR A 51 -4.22 -4.31 4.50
CA TYR A 51 -3.08 -5.23 4.45
C TYR A 51 -2.17 -5.06 5.67
N PHE A 52 -1.75 -3.83 5.96
CA PHE A 52 -0.86 -3.55 7.09
C PHE A 52 -1.58 -3.73 8.44
N THR A 53 -2.88 -3.44 8.49
CA THR A 53 -3.74 -3.75 9.64
C THR A 53 -3.81 -5.26 9.88
N ASN A 54 -4.06 -6.06 8.86
CA ASN A 54 -4.13 -7.52 8.95
C ASN A 54 -2.79 -8.14 9.41
N LYS A 55 -1.65 -7.57 9.02
CA LYS A 55 -0.35 -8.00 9.56
C LYS A 55 -0.33 -7.93 11.09
N GLY A 56 -0.78 -6.82 11.66
CA GLY A 56 -0.86 -6.65 13.11
C GLY A 56 -1.92 -7.53 13.76
N LEU A 57 -3.09 -7.69 13.14
CA LEU A 57 -4.15 -8.58 13.64
C LEU A 57 -3.67 -10.02 13.72
N LEU A 58 -3.00 -10.53 12.67
CA LEU A 58 -2.44 -11.88 12.67
C LEU A 58 -1.36 -12.04 13.73
N ALA A 59 -0.46 -11.06 13.88
CA ALA A 59 0.55 -11.06 14.92
C ALA A 59 -0.03 -11.00 16.34
N ALA A 60 -1.18 -10.35 16.52
CA ALA A 60 -1.92 -10.31 17.80
C ALA A 60 -2.82 -11.53 18.04
N GLY A 61 -2.91 -12.48 17.10
CA GLY A 61 -3.78 -13.66 17.21
C GLY A 61 -5.24 -13.42 16.80
N GLU A 62 -5.60 -12.24 16.30
CA GLU A 62 -6.94 -11.86 15.84
C GLU A 62 -7.22 -12.39 14.42
N VAL A 63 -6.96 -13.68 14.22
CA VAL A 63 -6.98 -14.36 12.90
C VAL A 63 -8.35 -14.29 12.23
N GLN A 64 -9.43 -14.43 13.01
CA GLN A 64 -10.79 -14.41 12.45
C GLN A 64 -11.13 -13.03 11.87
N LEU A 65 -10.74 -11.95 12.53
CA LEU A 65 -10.99 -10.59 12.05
C LEU A 65 -10.19 -10.28 10.78
N ALA A 66 -8.93 -10.71 10.72
CA ALA A 66 -8.11 -10.61 9.50
C ALA A 66 -8.74 -11.40 8.32
N LYS A 67 -9.30 -12.60 8.61
CA LYS A 67 -10.00 -13.40 7.62
C LYS A 67 -11.31 -12.75 7.15
N ASP A 68 -12.05 -12.11 8.04
CA ASP A 68 -13.31 -11.43 7.71
C ASP A 68 -13.05 -10.15 6.91
N ASN A 69 -11.98 -9.40 7.17
CA ASN A 69 -11.50 -8.35 6.29
C ASN A 69 -11.27 -8.87 4.86
N CYS A 70 -10.56 -10.00 4.70
CA CYS A 70 -10.34 -10.62 3.40
C CYS A 70 -11.66 -11.03 2.72
N ARG A 71 -12.59 -11.64 3.46
CA ARG A 71 -13.90 -12.07 2.93
C ARG A 71 -14.73 -10.90 2.41
N ASN A 72 -14.70 -9.76 3.09
CA ASN A 72 -15.37 -8.54 2.68
C ASN A 72 -14.78 -7.99 1.38
N MET A 73 -13.45 -8.00 1.24
CA MET A 73 -12.80 -7.58 -0.01
C MET A 73 -13.07 -8.54 -1.15
N LEU A 74 -13.04 -9.85 -0.91
CA LEU A 74 -13.45 -10.86 -1.89
C LEU A 74 -14.91 -10.65 -2.34
N TYR A 75 -15.81 -10.31 -1.42
CA TYR A 75 -17.19 -9.95 -1.76
C TYR A 75 -17.26 -8.73 -2.69
N LEU A 76 -16.51 -7.66 -2.39
CA LEU A 76 -16.44 -6.46 -3.25
C LEU A 76 -15.87 -6.76 -4.63
N VAL A 77 -14.79 -7.55 -4.72
CA VAL A 77 -14.25 -8.03 -6.01
C VAL A 77 -15.28 -8.87 -6.76
N GLY A 78 -16.01 -9.75 -6.06
CA GLY A 78 -17.10 -10.51 -6.62
C GLY A 78 -18.17 -9.62 -7.27
N LYS A 79 -18.56 -8.54 -6.55
CA LYS A 79 -19.61 -7.59 -6.96
C LYS A 79 -19.17 -6.69 -8.11
N PHE A 80 -17.97 -6.13 -8.08
CA PHE A 80 -17.52 -5.08 -9.01
C PHE A 80 -16.48 -5.56 -10.05
N GLY A 81 -15.85 -6.70 -9.84
CA GLY A 81 -14.80 -7.21 -10.74
C GLY A 81 -13.39 -6.72 -10.37
N TYR A 82 -13.28 -5.87 -9.38
CA TYR A 82 -12.04 -5.34 -8.79
C TYR A 82 -12.31 -4.93 -7.35
N MET A 83 -11.28 -4.71 -6.55
CA MET A 83 -11.43 -4.12 -5.23
C MET A 83 -11.46 -2.60 -5.38
N PRO A 84 -12.57 -1.89 -5.06
CA PRO A 84 -12.58 -0.43 -4.97
C PRO A 84 -11.60 0.08 -3.91
N ASN A 85 -11.26 1.37 -3.98
CA ASN A 85 -10.41 2.04 -3.00
C ASN A 85 -10.87 1.81 -1.54
N GLY A 86 -12.19 1.78 -1.34
CA GLY A 86 -12.87 1.45 -0.09
C GLY A 86 -14.34 1.15 -0.35
N ASN A 87 -15.12 0.81 0.68
CA ASN A 87 -16.54 0.48 0.52
C ASN A 87 -17.47 1.69 0.51
N LEU A 88 -17.11 2.74 -0.26
CA LEU A 88 -17.98 3.88 -0.57
C LEU A 88 -18.25 3.97 -2.08
N THR A 89 -19.46 4.37 -2.45
CA THR A 89 -19.84 4.53 -3.86
C THR A 89 -19.00 5.57 -4.61
N ILE A 90 -18.48 6.59 -3.93
CA ILE A 90 -17.57 7.60 -4.51
C ILE A 90 -16.21 7.02 -4.93
N TYR A 91 -15.89 5.81 -4.49
CA TYR A 91 -14.63 5.12 -4.82
C TYR A 91 -14.73 4.17 -6.00
N LEU A 92 -15.93 4.01 -6.61
CA LEU A 92 -16.15 3.05 -7.70
C LEU A 92 -15.44 3.40 -9.01
N GLY A 93 -14.84 4.58 -9.14
CA GLY A 93 -14.02 4.95 -10.31
C GLY A 93 -12.55 4.52 -10.22
N ARG A 94 -12.10 3.97 -9.07
CA ARG A 94 -10.70 3.62 -8.84
C ARG A 94 -10.52 2.52 -7.81
N SER A 95 -9.38 1.81 -7.91
CA SER A 95 -8.90 0.86 -6.90
C SER A 95 -7.95 1.53 -5.90
N GLN A 96 -7.13 0.75 -5.24
CA GLN A 96 -5.90 1.10 -4.51
C GLN A 96 -4.83 0.03 -4.78
N PRO A 97 -3.58 0.15 -4.28
CA PRO A 97 -2.55 -0.85 -4.51
C PRO A 97 -3.01 -2.27 -4.15
N PRO A 98 -2.84 -3.26 -5.05
CA PRO A 98 -3.37 -4.60 -4.87
C PRO A 98 -2.58 -5.38 -3.82
N TYR A 99 -3.28 -5.82 -2.76
CA TYR A 99 -2.72 -6.62 -1.67
C TYR A 99 -3.57 -7.86 -1.31
N LEU A 100 -4.74 -8.04 -1.91
CA LEU A 100 -5.69 -9.05 -1.47
C LEU A 100 -5.13 -10.49 -1.56
N ALA A 101 -4.37 -10.81 -2.61
CA ALA A 101 -3.73 -12.13 -2.72
C ALA A 101 -2.71 -12.37 -1.58
N MET A 102 -1.98 -11.33 -1.16
CA MET A 102 -1.06 -11.41 -0.02
C MET A 102 -1.82 -11.60 1.29
N MET A 103 -2.90 -10.83 1.51
CA MET A 103 -3.75 -10.99 2.71
C MET A 103 -4.38 -12.37 2.80
N VAL A 104 -4.92 -12.90 1.71
CA VAL A 104 -5.49 -14.26 1.65
C VAL A 104 -4.43 -15.29 1.94
N TRP A 105 -3.23 -15.14 1.37
CA TRP A 105 -2.12 -16.04 1.62
C TRP A 105 -1.65 -16.01 3.08
N ASP A 106 -1.56 -14.82 3.68
CA ASP A 106 -1.18 -14.68 5.10
C ASP A 106 -2.19 -15.38 6.04
N VAL A 107 -3.49 -15.22 5.77
CA VAL A 107 -4.54 -15.93 6.52
C VAL A 107 -4.45 -17.43 6.29
N TYR A 108 -4.23 -17.88 5.06
CA TYR A 108 -4.03 -19.31 4.76
C TYR A 108 -2.82 -19.87 5.52
N ALA A 109 -1.70 -19.17 5.49
CA ALA A 109 -0.48 -19.60 6.19
C ALA A 109 -0.68 -19.70 7.71
N ALA A 110 -1.52 -18.84 8.29
CA ALA A 110 -1.83 -18.86 9.73
C ALA A 110 -2.85 -19.93 10.13
N THR A 111 -3.70 -20.39 9.19
CA THR A 111 -4.85 -21.25 9.51
C THR A 111 -4.80 -22.63 8.86
N ALA A 112 -4.02 -22.80 7.80
CA ALA A 112 -4.04 -23.95 6.89
C ALA A 112 -5.47 -24.24 6.31
N ASP A 113 -6.34 -23.19 6.21
CA ASP A 113 -7.71 -23.34 5.71
C ASP A 113 -7.72 -23.42 4.18
N GLY A 114 -7.56 -24.63 3.64
CA GLY A 114 -7.60 -24.90 2.21
C GLY A 114 -8.95 -24.56 1.56
N ALA A 115 -10.05 -24.68 2.29
CA ALA A 115 -11.38 -24.34 1.78
C ALA A 115 -11.51 -22.81 1.57
N PHE A 116 -10.96 -22.01 2.48
CA PHE A 116 -10.88 -20.56 2.32
C PHE A 116 -10.02 -20.17 1.11
N LEU A 117 -8.84 -20.77 0.95
CA LEU A 117 -7.96 -20.53 -0.19
C LEU A 117 -8.64 -20.91 -1.51
N ALA A 118 -9.30 -22.07 -1.58
CA ALA A 118 -10.01 -22.55 -2.76
C ALA A 118 -11.16 -21.61 -3.17
N ALA A 119 -11.91 -21.08 -2.20
CA ALA A 119 -12.98 -20.12 -2.46
C ALA A 119 -12.46 -18.75 -2.90
N ALA A 120 -11.31 -18.31 -2.36
CA ALA A 120 -10.71 -17.02 -2.69
C ALA A 120 -10.04 -17.00 -4.06
N TYR A 121 -9.39 -18.09 -4.48
CA TYR A 121 -8.54 -18.13 -5.67
C TYR A 121 -9.22 -17.63 -6.95
N PRO A 122 -10.42 -18.10 -7.37
CA PRO A 122 -11.09 -17.60 -8.57
C PRO A 122 -11.46 -16.11 -8.47
N VAL A 123 -11.72 -15.59 -7.28
CA VAL A 123 -12.04 -14.18 -7.09
C VAL A 123 -10.76 -13.32 -7.20
N LEU A 124 -9.64 -13.80 -6.67
CA LEU A 124 -8.34 -13.15 -6.85
C LEU A 124 -7.91 -13.08 -8.32
N GLN A 125 -8.18 -14.15 -9.11
CA GLN A 125 -7.96 -14.14 -10.55
C GLN A 125 -8.83 -13.10 -11.26
N LYS A 126 -10.07 -12.88 -10.81
CA LYS A 126 -10.95 -11.84 -11.33
C LYS A 126 -10.40 -10.44 -11.07
N GLU A 127 -9.88 -10.18 -9.88
CA GLU A 127 -9.20 -8.92 -9.55
C GLU A 127 -7.94 -8.72 -10.40
N TYR A 128 -7.11 -9.75 -10.50
CA TYR A 128 -5.89 -9.69 -11.32
C TYR A 128 -6.23 -9.39 -12.81
N ALA A 129 -7.30 -9.96 -13.34
CA ALA A 129 -7.76 -9.69 -14.68
C ALA A 129 -8.21 -8.22 -14.88
N PHE A 130 -8.71 -7.54 -13.86
CA PHE A 130 -8.94 -6.09 -13.90
C PHE A 130 -7.63 -5.34 -14.14
N TRP A 131 -6.59 -5.62 -13.37
CA TRP A 131 -5.28 -4.98 -13.53
C TRP A 131 -4.69 -5.21 -14.93
N GLU A 132 -4.79 -6.41 -15.46
CA GLU A 132 -4.35 -6.74 -16.82
C GLU A 132 -5.12 -5.98 -17.90
N ARG A 133 -6.44 -5.92 -17.78
CA ARG A 133 -7.29 -5.32 -18.81
C ARG A 133 -7.35 -3.80 -18.74
N ALA A 134 -7.46 -3.24 -17.53
CA ALA A 134 -7.78 -1.82 -17.32
C ALA A 134 -6.56 -0.95 -17.01
N ARG A 135 -5.44 -1.54 -16.61
CA ARG A 135 -4.27 -0.81 -16.10
C ARG A 135 -2.95 -1.14 -16.80
N MET A 136 -2.95 -2.06 -17.75
CA MET A 136 -1.77 -2.40 -18.56
C MET A 136 -1.46 -1.28 -19.56
N THR A 137 -0.16 -0.98 -19.74
CA THR A 137 0.33 0.01 -20.70
C THR A 137 1.12 -0.67 -21.83
N GLU A 138 1.45 0.07 -22.89
CA GLU A 138 2.28 -0.43 -24.00
C GLU A 138 3.70 -0.84 -23.56
N SER A 139 4.16 -0.37 -22.40
CA SER A 139 5.43 -0.80 -21.82
C SER A 139 5.42 -2.26 -21.36
N GLY A 140 4.24 -2.88 -21.22
CA GLY A 140 4.05 -4.21 -20.63
C GLY A 140 4.11 -4.22 -19.09
N LEU A 141 4.00 -3.05 -18.47
CA LEU A 141 3.81 -2.84 -17.03
C LEU A 141 2.50 -2.10 -16.77
N ASN A 142 2.02 -2.17 -15.54
CA ASN A 142 0.76 -1.54 -15.12
C ASN A 142 0.98 -0.10 -14.62
N ARG A 143 -0.07 0.70 -14.75
CA ARG A 143 -0.18 2.06 -14.20
C ARG A 143 -1.33 2.16 -13.21
N HIS A 144 -1.38 3.24 -12.45
CA HIS A 144 -2.61 3.71 -11.81
C HIS A 144 -3.41 4.59 -12.78
N PHE A 145 -4.73 4.53 -12.66
CA PHE A 145 -5.63 5.27 -13.52
C PHE A 145 -6.99 5.43 -12.83
N ALA A 146 -7.86 6.30 -13.36
CA ALA A 146 -9.22 6.45 -12.90
C ALA A 146 -10.21 6.32 -14.07
N ASP A 147 -11.22 5.48 -13.87
CA ASP A 147 -12.28 5.23 -14.85
C ASP A 147 -13.48 6.19 -14.65
N ASN A 148 -13.27 7.25 -13.89
CA ASN A 148 -14.24 8.31 -13.64
C ASN A 148 -14.60 9.07 -14.92
N THR A 149 -15.83 9.59 -14.97
CA THR A 149 -16.32 10.42 -16.09
C THR A 149 -15.50 11.71 -16.24
N ALA A 150 -15.61 12.35 -17.40
CA ALA A 150 -14.95 13.63 -17.63
C ALA A 150 -15.41 14.72 -16.61
N GLU A 151 -16.70 14.71 -16.26
CA GLU A 151 -17.27 15.63 -15.26
C GLU A 151 -16.69 15.40 -13.87
N GLU A 152 -16.60 14.16 -13.41
CA GLU A 152 -16.00 13.79 -12.13
C GLU A 152 -14.50 14.14 -12.08
N CYS A 153 -13.78 13.91 -13.18
CA CYS A 153 -12.38 14.31 -13.28
C CYS A 153 -12.22 15.84 -13.18
N ALA A 154 -13.01 16.60 -13.95
CA ALA A 154 -12.94 18.06 -13.90
C ALA A 154 -13.33 18.61 -12.53
N LYS A 155 -14.32 18.02 -11.85
CA LYS A 155 -14.67 18.35 -10.47
C LYS A 155 -13.50 18.08 -9.52
N SER A 156 -12.89 16.91 -9.57
CA SER A 156 -11.73 16.57 -8.75
C SER A 156 -10.57 17.55 -8.98
N TYR A 157 -10.33 17.95 -10.23
CA TYR A 157 -9.33 18.98 -10.52
C TYR A 157 -9.63 20.31 -9.83
N ALA A 158 -10.89 20.77 -9.90
CA ALA A 158 -11.30 22.01 -9.24
C ALA A 158 -11.13 21.96 -7.71
N ASP A 159 -11.45 20.81 -7.10
CA ASP A 159 -11.37 20.59 -5.66
C ASP A 159 -9.91 20.52 -5.15
N PHE A 160 -8.98 19.96 -5.92
CA PHE A 160 -7.62 19.68 -5.47
C PHE A 160 -6.55 20.63 -6.01
N ARG A 161 -6.78 21.34 -7.12
CA ARG A 161 -5.75 22.18 -7.81
C ARG A 161 -5.10 23.26 -6.95
N THR A 162 -5.72 23.65 -5.85
CA THR A 162 -5.16 24.64 -4.91
C THR A 162 -4.17 24.04 -3.94
N ARG A 163 -4.18 22.70 -3.78
CA ARG A 163 -3.35 21.93 -2.85
C ARG A 163 -2.28 21.11 -3.57
N VAL A 164 -2.55 20.74 -4.81
CA VAL A 164 -1.69 19.86 -5.59
C VAL A 164 -1.31 20.52 -6.91
N LYS A 165 -0.02 20.60 -7.17
CA LYS A 165 0.50 21.14 -8.43
C LYS A 165 0.21 20.17 -9.57
N SER A 166 -0.44 20.65 -10.61
CA SER A 166 -0.71 19.89 -11.83
C SER A 166 -0.07 20.55 -13.04
N PRO A 167 0.62 19.81 -13.90
CA PRO A 167 1.18 20.36 -15.14
C PRO A 167 0.13 20.54 -16.24
N PHE A 168 -1.11 20.04 -16.03
CA PHE A 168 -2.17 20.07 -17.03
C PHE A 168 -3.04 21.31 -16.90
N SER A 169 -3.30 21.96 -18.04
CA SER A 169 -4.30 23.04 -18.16
C SER A 169 -5.71 22.50 -18.41
N ASP A 170 -5.84 21.32 -19.01
CA ASP A 170 -7.13 20.63 -19.17
C ASP A 170 -7.59 20.05 -17.84
N PRO A 171 -8.77 20.46 -17.33
CA PRO A 171 -9.29 19.97 -16.05
C PRO A 171 -9.58 18.46 -16.04
N VAL A 172 -9.96 17.88 -17.18
CA VAL A 172 -10.25 16.44 -17.27
C VAL A 172 -8.98 15.63 -17.14
N GLU A 173 -7.94 16.02 -17.88
CA GLU A 173 -6.63 15.35 -17.81
C GLU A 173 -5.97 15.56 -16.44
N GLY A 174 -5.99 16.78 -15.91
CA GLY A 174 -5.49 17.08 -14.57
C GLY A 174 -6.20 16.28 -13.50
N GLY A 175 -7.54 16.25 -13.53
CA GLY A 175 -8.35 15.48 -12.58
C GLY A 175 -8.12 13.96 -12.67
N ARG A 176 -7.97 13.43 -13.88
CA ARG A 176 -7.66 12.01 -14.09
C ARG A 176 -6.31 11.62 -13.47
N ASN A 177 -5.30 12.48 -13.59
CA ASN A 177 -4.00 12.25 -12.96
C ASN A 177 -4.07 12.35 -11.43
N LEU A 178 -4.85 13.27 -10.88
CA LEU A 178 -5.08 13.36 -9.42
C LEU A 178 -5.80 12.12 -8.88
N LEU A 179 -6.82 11.64 -9.59
CA LEU A 179 -7.54 10.42 -9.21
C LEU A 179 -6.69 9.15 -9.38
N ALA A 180 -5.80 9.12 -10.38
CA ALA A 180 -4.80 8.05 -10.52
C ALA A 180 -3.80 8.06 -9.35
N GLU A 181 -3.41 9.24 -8.88
CA GLU A 181 -2.54 9.38 -7.71
C GLU A 181 -3.28 8.93 -6.43
N ALA A 182 -4.58 9.22 -6.30
CA ALA A 182 -5.40 8.67 -5.24
C ALA A 182 -5.55 7.13 -5.33
N GLU A 183 -5.61 6.52 -6.54
CA GLU A 183 -5.55 5.06 -6.70
C GLU A 183 -4.19 4.51 -6.25
N SER A 184 -3.10 5.28 -6.39
CA SER A 184 -1.78 4.83 -5.96
C SER A 184 -1.64 4.70 -4.44
N GLY A 185 -2.54 5.28 -3.67
CA GLY A 185 -2.47 5.40 -2.23
C GLY A 185 -1.48 6.46 -1.74
N TRP A 186 -0.79 7.16 -2.64
CA TRP A 186 0.18 8.21 -2.34
C TRP A 186 -0.38 9.61 -2.61
N ASP A 187 -1.58 9.86 -2.19
CA ASP A 187 -2.32 11.10 -2.39
C ASP A 187 -2.04 12.13 -1.26
N PHE A 188 -1.20 13.20 -1.46
CA PHE A 188 -0.51 13.44 -2.73
C PHE A 188 1.00 13.48 -2.53
N THR A 189 1.78 13.37 -3.63
CA THR A 189 3.23 13.20 -3.60
C THR A 189 3.92 13.94 -4.74
N ALA A 190 5.20 14.32 -4.55
CA ALA A 190 6.05 14.82 -5.64
C ALA A 190 6.52 13.70 -6.61
N ARG A 191 6.29 12.42 -6.26
CA ARG A 191 6.78 11.22 -6.92
C ARG A 191 6.52 11.20 -8.43
N PHE A 192 5.35 11.67 -8.84
CA PHE A 192 4.90 11.64 -10.23
C PHE A 192 4.85 13.02 -10.91
N GLY A 193 5.14 14.10 -10.18
CA GLY A 193 5.04 15.45 -10.70
C GLY A 193 3.64 15.82 -11.22
N GLY A 194 2.57 15.27 -10.60
CA GLY A 194 1.18 15.44 -11.02
C GLY A 194 0.78 14.65 -12.27
N ARG A 195 1.59 13.67 -12.71
CA ARG A 195 1.42 12.88 -13.94
C ARG A 195 1.28 11.37 -13.67
N CYS A 196 0.66 10.98 -12.56
CA CYS A 196 0.61 9.59 -12.09
C CYS A 196 0.12 8.61 -13.17
N ALA A 197 -0.88 8.98 -13.97
CA ALA A 197 -1.42 8.14 -15.05
C ALA A 197 -0.43 7.85 -16.20
N HIS A 198 0.71 8.54 -16.25
CA HIS A 198 1.76 8.38 -17.25
C HIS A 198 2.94 7.52 -16.75
N PHE A 199 2.87 7.02 -15.52
CA PHE A 199 3.92 6.22 -14.91
C PHE A 199 3.53 4.74 -14.77
N ASN A 200 4.54 3.88 -14.84
CA ASN A 200 4.48 2.52 -14.33
C ASN A 200 5.14 2.54 -12.93
N PRO A 201 4.33 2.64 -11.84
CA PRO A 201 4.86 2.69 -10.48
C PRO A 201 5.54 1.38 -10.11
N VAL A 202 6.71 1.48 -9.49
CA VAL A 202 7.54 0.32 -9.17
C VAL A 202 6.91 -0.56 -8.09
N ASP A 203 6.21 0.05 -7.14
CA ASP A 203 5.46 -0.62 -6.07
C ASP A 203 4.25 -1.40 -6.60
N LEU A 204 3.41 -0.78 -7.45
CA LEU A 204 2.29 -1.47 -8.11
C LEU A 204 2.76 -2.72 -8.86
N ASN A 205 3.80 -2.57 -9.67
CA ASN A 205 4.29 -3.67 -10.49
C ASN A 205 4.98 -4.76 -9.66
N SER A 206 5.58 -4.40 -8.53
CA SER A 206 6.11 -5.35 -7.56
C SER A 206 4.99 -6.13 -6.84
N ASN A 207 3.87 -5.47 -6.51
CA ASN A 207 2.71 -6.15 -5.94
C ASN A 207 2.10 -7.15 -6.92
N LEU A 208 1.96 -6.78 -8.20
CA LEU A 208 1.42 -7.69 -9.23
C LEU A 208 2.36 -8.86 -9.51
N TYR A 209 3.69 -8.66 -9.46
CA TYR A 209 4.65 -9.76 -9.45
C TYR A 209 4.38 -10.73 -8.29
N ARG A 210 4.14 -10.19 -7.10
CA ARG A 210 3.85 -11.02 -5.92
C ARG A 210 2.55 -11.79 -6.07
N TYR A 211 1.51 -11.21 -6.70
CA TYR A 211 0.28 -11.92 -7.07
C TYR A 211 0.58 -13.15 -7.92
N GLU A 212 1.37 -12.99 -8.97
CA GLU A 212 1.74 -14.09 -9.90
C GLU A 212 2.49 -15.21 -9.18
N VAL A 213 3.43 -14.85 -8.29
CA VAL A 213 4.14 -15.81 -7.44
C VAL A 213 3.18 -16.56 -6.50
N LEU A 214 2.24 -15.85 -5.89
CA LEU A 214 1.27 -16.46 -4.97
C LEU A 214 0.23 -17.32 -5.71
N PHE A 215 -0.14 -16.96 -6.93
CA PHE A 215 -1.00 -17.80 -7.76
C PHE A 215 -0.34 -19.13 -8.12
N ALA A 216 0.95 -19.11 -8.48
CA ALA A 216 1.69 -20.34 -8.70
C ALA A 216 1.71 -21.25 -7.45
N LYS A 217 1.87 -20.66 -6.27
CA LYS A 217 1.80 -21.38 -4.99
C LYS A 217 0.40 -21.92 -4.71
N ALA A 218 -0.62 -21.09 -4.90
CA ALA A 218 -2.02 -21.47 -4.65
C ALA A 218 -2.46 -22.62 -5.57
N GLU A 219 -2.06 -22.63 -6.85
CA GLU A 219 -2.37 -23.75 -7.76
C GLU A 219 -1.75 -25.08 -7.30
N ARG A 220 -0.53 -25.05 -6.75
CA ARG A 220 0.10 -26.26 -6.17
C ARG A 220 -0.62 -26.71 -4.90
N GLU A 221 -0.89 -25.79 -3.97
CA GLU A 221 -1.59 -26.10 -2.72
C GLU A 221 -3.00 -26.68 -2.95
N LEU A 222 -3.68 -26.17 -3.97
CA LEU A 222 -5.02 -26.61 -4.36
C LEU A 222 -5.01 -27.80 -5.34
N ALA A 223 -3.84 -28.30 -5.72
CA ALA A 223 -3.66 -29.36 -6.72
C ALA A 223 -4.35 -29.07 -8.06
N LEU A 224 -4.40 -27.80 -8.47
CA LEU A 224 -4.99 -27.37 -9.74
C LEU A 224 -4.01 -27.51 -10.91
N SER A 225 -2.73 -27.20 -10.66
CA SER A 225 -1.63 -27.32 -11.63
C SER A 225 -0.26 -27.33 -10.89
N ASP A 226 0.84 -27.42 -11.66
CA ASP A 226 2.19 -27.23 -11.13
C ASP A 226 2.60 -25.75 -10.94
N GLY A 227 1.74 -24.80 -11.29
CA GLY A 227 1.95 -23.38 -11.19
C GLY A 227 2.89 -22.77 -12.24
N ALA A 228 3.41 -23.57 -13.18
CA ALA A 228 4.44 -23.12 -14.14
C ALA A 228 3.99 -21.96 -15.02
N ALA A 229 2.72 -21.87 -15.37
CA ALA A 229 2.18 -20.76 -16.17
C ALA A 229 2.30 -19.42 -15.43
N TRP A 230 2.00 -19.39 -14.13
CA TRP A 230 2.12 -18.19 -13.29
C TRP A 230 3.58 -17.85 -12.99
N GLU A 231 4.45 -18.84 -12.78
CA GLU A 231 5.89 -18.61 -12.63
C GLU A 231 6.48 -17.96 -13.88
N ALA A 232 6.09 -18.41 -15.06
CA ALA A 232 6.51 -17.81 -16.32
C ALA A 232 6.01 -16.36 -16.48
N ARG A 233 4.81 -16.02 -15.97
CA ARG A 233 4.31 -14.65 -15.95
C ARG A 233 5.12 -13.80 -14.96
N ALA A 234 5.33 -14.28 -13.76
CA ALA A 234 6.13 -13.60 -12.74
C ALA A 234 7.55 -13.31 -13.24
N LEU A 235 8.19 -14.28 -13.90
CA LEU A 235 9.51 -14.09 -14.49
C LEU A 235 9.51 -13.00 -15.57
N ARG A 236 8.53 -12.99 -16.47
CA ARG A 236 8.41 -11.94 -17.50
C ARG A 236 8.23 -10.55 -16.87
N ARG A 237 7.36 -10.42 -15.84
CA ARG A 237 7.16 -9.15 -15.14
C ARG A 237 8.43 -8.71 -14.43
N LYS A 238 9.11 -9.60 -13.72
CA LYS A 238 10.40 -9.34 -13.07
C LYS A 238 11.44 -8.83 -14.06
N GLN A 239 11.59 -9.49 -15.21
CA GLN A 239 12.50 -9.05 -16.28
C GLN A 239 12.12 -7.68 -16.83
N ARG A 240 10.82 -7.40 -16.96
CA ARG A 240 10.33 -6.12 -17.47
C ARG A 240 10.59 -4.98 -16.47
N ILE A 241 10.33 -5.21 -15.18
CA ILE A 241 10.69 -4.28 -14.09
C ILE A 241 12.21 -4.04 -14.08
N GLY A 242 13.02 -5.09 -14.18
CA GLY A 242 14.48 -4.97 -14.25
C GLY A 242 14.93 -4.10 -15.43
N ALA A 243 14.37 -4.32 -16.62
CA ALA A 243 14.76 -3.58 -17.82
C ALA A 243 14.36 -2.09 -17.79
N LEU A 244 13.16 -1.78 -17.29
CA LEU A 244 12.60 -0.42 -17.36
C LEU A 244 12.85 0.39 -16.08
N CYS A 245 12.72 -0.23 -14.90
CA CYS A 245 12.75 0.46 -13.63
C CYS A 245 14.12 0.42 -12.93
N CYS A 246 14.94 -0.64 -13.13
CA CYS A 246 16.23 -0.75 -12.47
C CYS A 246 17.27 0.18 -13.11
N ASP A 247 17.87 1.01 -12.29
CA ASP A 247 19.03 1.82 -12.67
C ASP A 247 20.28 0.94 -12.72
N PRO A 248 21.00 0.88 -13.86
CA PRO A 248 22.10 -0.07 -14.03
C PRO A 248 23.35 0.26 -13.17
N GLU A 249 23.51 1.50 -12.74
CA GLU A 249 24.66 1.94 -11.94
C GLU A 249 24.38 1.78 -10.46
N SER A 250 23.30 2.37 -9.96
CA SER A 250 22.94 2.35 -8.53
C SER A 250 22.23 1.07 -8.10
N LYS A 251 21.77 0.24 -9.04
CA LYS A 251 20.91 -0.94 -8.79
C LYS A 251 19.60 -0.63 -8.03
N THR A 252 19.24 0.66 -7.96
CA THR A 252 17.95 1.08 -7.39
C THR A 252 16.83 0.97 -8.42
N TYR A 253 15.61 0.77 -7.94
CA TYR A 253 14.43 0.61 -8.79
C TYR A 253 13.58 1.87 -8.70
N ARG A 254 13.25 2.48 -9.84
CA ARG A 254 12.54 3.76 -9.93
C ARG A 254 11.26 3.61 -10.73
N ASP A 255 10.31 4.50 -10.51
CA ASP A 255 9.14 4.60 -11.37
C ASP A 255 9.55 4.91 -12.80
N TYR A 256 8.83 4.33 -13.77
CA TYR A 256 9.11 4.52 -15.18
C TYR A 256 8.00 5.34 -15.83
N ASP A 257 8.35 6.53 -16.34
CA ASP A 257 7.46 7.30 -17.22
C ASP A 257 7.47 6.67 -18.60
N PHE A 258 6.37 5.95 -18.94
CA PHE A 258 6.28 5.22 -20.19
C PHE A 258 6.00 6.14 -21.39
N THR A 259 5.49 7.36 -21.16
CA THR A 259 5.26 8.35 -22.22
C THR A 259 6.53 9.07 -22.60
N GLU A 260 7.37 9.42 -21.64
CA GLU A 260 8.67 10.04 -21.86
C GLU A 260 9.82 9.02 -21.97
N ARG A 261 9.53 7.74 -21.74
CA ARG A 261 10.46 6.62 -21.82
C ARG A 261 11.71 6.79 -20.94
N LYS A 262 11.52 7.31 -19.73
CA LYS A 262 12.60 7.55 -18.76
C LYS A 262 12.21 7.14 -17.35
N ARG A 263 13.22 6.84 -16.54
CA ARG A 263 13.04 6.62 -15.10
C ARG A 263 12.86 7.95 -14.38
N SER A 264 12.06 7.94 -13.31
CA SER A 264 11.99 9.07 -12.38
C SER A 264 13.37 9.36 -11.78
N SER A 265 13.68 10.64 -11.56
CA SER A 265 14.88 11.03 -10.84
C SER A 265 14.68 11.07 -9.33
N LEU A 266 13.44 11.22 -8.86
CA LEU A 266 13.11 11.36 -7.44
C LEU A 266 13.32 10.04 -6.67
N TYR A 267 14.00 10.11 -5.52
CA TYR A 267 14.07 9.01 -4.57
C TYR A 267 12.84 9.00 -3.67
N SER A 268 12.18 7.85 -3.56
CA SER A 268 11.03 7.65 -2.68
C SER A 268 11.06 6.28 -2.03
N ALA A 269 10.34 6.13 -0.94
CA ALA A 269 10.22 4.86 -0.22
C ALA A 269 9.60 3.73 -1.07
N ALA A 270 8.88 4.05 -2.16
CA ALA A 270 8.40 3.06 -3.11
C ALA A 270 9.50 2.19 -3.71
N MET A 271 10.73 2.70 -3.75
CA MET A 271 11.91 2.00 -4.25
C MET A 271 12.31 0.80 -3.36
N PHE A 272 11.76 0.65 -2.15
CA PHE A 272 11.92 -0.55 -1.32
C PHE A 272 11.00 -1.70 -1.73
N TRP A 273 9.91 -1.45 -2.48
CA TRP A 273 8.93 -2.47 -2.87
C TRP A 273 9.51 -3.64 -3.68
N PRO A 274 10.44 -3.44 -4.65
CA PRO A 274 11.08 -4.57 -5.34
C PRO A 274 11.82 -5.52 -4.42
N TYR A 275 12.41 -5.01 -3.34
CA TYR A 275 13.05 -5.84 -2.31
C TYR A 275 12.03 -6.49 -1.38
N PHE A 276 11.01 -5.75 -1.00
CA PHE A 276 9.91 -6.27 -0.18
C PHE A 276 9.16 -7.41 -0.88
N MET A 277 8.87 -7.29 -2.17
CA MET A 277 8.11 -8.28 -2.93
C MET A 277 8.97 -9.37 -3.58
N GLY A 278 10.31 -9.27 -3.55
CA GLY A 278 11.23 -10.25 -4.10
C GLY A 278 11.50 -10.11 -5.59
N VAL A 279 11.26 -8.92 -6.15
CA VAL A 279 11.54 -8.60 -7.56
C VAL A 279 13.01 -8.35 -7.80
N ALA A 280 13.71 -7.68 -6.88
CA ALA A 280 15.12 -7.32 -7.06
C ALA A 280 16.01 -8.55 -7.32
N GLU A 281 17.04 -8.38 -8.16
CA GLU A 281 17.99 -9.45 -8.43
C GLU A 281 19.02 -9.62 -7.30
N SER A 282 19.38 -8.51 -6.65
CA SER A 282 20.30 -8.47 -5.51
C SER A 282 19.93 -7.37 -4.53
N GLY A 283 20.54 -7.36 -3.36
CA GLY A 283 20.38 -6.28 -2.35
C GLY A 283 21.26 -5.05 -2.59
N GLU A 284 22.07 -4.99 -3.66
CA GLU A 284 23.05 -3.92 -3.87
C GLU A 284 22.45 -2.52 -3.85
N GLY A 285 21.25 -2.34 -4.39
CA GLY A 285 20.56 -1.03 -4.41
C GLY A 285 20.02 -0.59 -3.05
N LEU A 286 20.01 -1.44 -2.01
CA LEU A 286 19.53 -1.03 -0.67
C LEU A 286 20.46 -0.02 0.00
N ALA A 287 21.79 -0.16 -0.16
CA ALA A 287 22.74 0.77 0.45
C ALA A 287 22.55 2.21 -0.04
N PRO A 288 22.50 2.51 -1.35
CA PRO A 288 22.22 3.88 -1.81
C PRO A 288 20.80 4.38 -1.47
N LEU A 289 19.81 3.48 -1.34
CA LEU A 289 18.48 3.89 -0.86
C LEU A 289 18.50 4.33 0.60
N LEU A 290 19.18 3.58 1.45
CA LEU A 290 19.34 3.92 2.87
C LEU A 290 20.13 5.21 3.04
N GLU A 291 21.19 5.42 2.27
CA GLU A 291 21.95 6.68 2.30
C GLU A 291 21.07 7.90 2.00
N LYS A 292 20.11 7.77 1.08
CA LYS A 292 19.22 8.87 0.65
C LYS A 292 17.99 9.06 1.55
N LEU A 293 17.44 7.97 2.07
CA LEU A 293 16.11 8.02 2.68
C LEU A 293 16.10 7.71 4.18
N GLU A 294 17.19 7.12 4.74
CA GLU A 294 17.22 6.87 6.18
C GLU A 294 17.28 8.18 6.96
N ALA A 295 16.38 8.30 7.93
CA ALA A 295 16.18 9.46 8.78
C ALA A 295 16.53 9.14 10.25
N PRO A 296 16.60 10.15 11.12
CA PRO A 296 16.77 9.92 12.57
C PRO A 296 15.69 9.00 13.16
N TYR A 297 14.43 9.10 12.70
CA TYR A 297 13.28 8.37 13.23
C TYR A 297 12.60 7.46 12.19
N GLY A 298 13.34 6.84 11.30
CA GLY A 298 12.83 5.90 10.30
C GLY A 298 13.37 6.18 8.91
N ILE A 299 12.49 6.24 7.92
CA ILE A 299 12.82 6.64 6.53
C ILE A 299 11.93 7.79 6.10
N PHE A 300 12.46 8.69 5.28
CA PHE A 300 11.64 9.69 4.58
C PHE A 300 10.79 8.99 3.51
N THR A 301 9.55 9.43 3.37
CA THR A 301 8.64 8.95 2.32
C THR A 301 9.17 9.27 0.92
N ALA A 302 9.79 10.42 0.77
CA ALA A 302 10.56 10.82 -0.42
C ALA A 302 11.71 11.75 -0.02
N GLU A 303 12.68 11.93 -0.91
CA GLU A 303 13.69 12.96 -0.74
C GLU A 303 13.06 14.36 -0.73
N LYS A 304 13.80 15.33 -0.19
CA LYS A 304 13.32 16.71 -0.08
C LYS A 304 13.07 17.31 -1.47
N SER A 305 11.85 17.80 -1.68
CA SER A 305 11.41 18.53 -2.87
C SER A 305 10.94 19.94 -2.50
N GLU A 306 10.65 20.76 -3.51
CA GLU A 306 10.07 22.10 -3.29
C GLU A 306 8.64 22.01 -2.77
N GLU A 307 7.87 21.04 -3.25
CA GLU A 307 6.50 20.78 -2.85
C GLU A 307 6.46 20.01 -1.51
N ARG A 308 5.57 20.44 -0.62
CA ARG A 308 5.32 19.80 0.68
C ARG A 308 4.03 19.00 0.65
N TYR A 309 4.14 17.77 0.19
CA TYR A 309 3.02 16.83 0.20
C TYR A 309 3.06 15.92 1.44
N GLN A 310 1.90 15.39 1.83
CA GLN A 310 1.83 14.47 2.96
C GLN A 310 2.60 13.15 2.68
N TRP A 311 2.66 12.68 1.43
CA TRP A 311 3.49 11.54 1.00
C TRP A 311 4.85 12.00 0.48
N GLY A 312 5.54 12.80 1.27
CA GLY A 312 6.84 13.37 0.97
C GLY A 312 7.67 13.64 2.22
N TYR A 313 8.79 14.37 2.00
CA TYR A 313 9.65 14.85 3.09
C TYR A 313 8.90 15.87 3.98
N PRO A 314 9.03 15.85 5.31
CA PRO A 314 9.86 14.95 6.13
C PRO A 314 9.07 13.76 6.73
N ASN A 315 7.95 13.37 6.16
CA ASN A 315 7.05 12.40 6.74
C ASN A 315 7.59 10.97 6.66
N VAL A 316 7.22 10.16 7.66
CA VAL A 316 7.35 8.70 7.67
C VAL A 316 5.98 8.07 7.86
N TRP A 317 5.71 7.01 7.08
CA TRP A 317 4.47 6.27 7.08
C TRP A 317 4.72 4.79 7.38
N ALA A 318 3.81 4.17 8.10
CA ALA A 318 3.89 2.76 8.49
C ALA A 318 4.11 1.80 7.30
N PRO A 319 3.37 1.91 6.18
CA PRO A 319 3.60 1.07 5.00
C PRO A 319 5.03 1.16 4.46
N CYS A 320 5.58 2.37 4.38
CA CYS A 320 6.93 2.61 3.89
C CYS A 320 7.99 1.98 4.81
N MET A 321 7.80 2.13 6.12
CA MET A 321 8.70 1.50 7.11
C MET A 321 8.66 -0.02 7.02
N TYR A 322 7.47 -0.61 6.92
CA TYR A 322 7.32 -2.05 6.80
C TYR A 322 8.02 -2.59 5.55
N ALA A 323 7.80 -1.95 4.40
CA ALA A 323 8.43 -2.33 3.14
C ALA A 323 9.96 -2.21 3.21
N ALA A 324 10.49 -1.16 3.85
CA ALA A 324 11.94 -0.99 4.00
C ALA A 324 12.55 -2.04 4.93
N VAL A 325 11.94 -2.31 6.10
CA VAL A 325 12.43 -3.31 7.06
C VAL A 325 12.41 -4.71 6.45
N VAL A 326 11.26 -5.14 5.92
CA VAL A 326 11.12 -6.47 5.32
C VAL A 326 11.97 -6.60 4.05
N GLY A 327 12.06 -5.54 3.24
CA GLY A 327 12.93 -5.51 2.07
C GLY A 327 14.41 -5.69 2.42
N CYS A 328 14.89 -5.03 3.47
CA CYS A 328 16.25 -5.21 3.99
C CYS A 328 16.48 -6.65 4.48
N GLU A 329 15.52 -7.20 5.25
CA GLU A 329 15.65 -8.56 5.78
C GLU A 329 15.69 -9.61 4.66
N ASN A 330 14.82 -9.49 3.66
CA ASN A 330 14.77 -10.43 2.52
C ASN A 330 16.09 -10.55 1.76
N TYR A 331 16.95 -9.54 1.81
CA TYR A 331 18.22 -9.49 1.07
C TYR A 331 19.46 -9.51 1.97
N GLY A 332 19.31 -9.93 3.25
CA GLY A 332 20.42 -10.13 4.17
C GLY A 332 20.99 -8.84 4.79
N TYR A 333 20.27 -7.72 4.69
CA TYR A 333 20.62 -6.47 5.34
C TYR A 333 20.03 -6.40 6.77
N SER A 334 20.13 -7.50 7.54
CA SER A 334 19.47 -7.66 8.84
C SER A 334 19.86 -6.58 9.86
N ALA A 335 21.13 -6.11 9.85
CA ALA A 335 21.52 -5.00 10.71
C ALA A 335 20.80 -3.68 10.36
N ALA A 336 20.53 -3.41 9.09
CA ALA A 336 19.75 -2.26 8.66
C ALA A 336 18.26 -2.44 9.00
N ALA A 337 17.72 -3.64 8.77
CA ALA A 337 16.34 -3.97 9.13
C ALA A 337 16.08 -3.76 10.62
N ALA A 338 16.91 -4.33 11.49
CA ALA A 338 16.82 -4.16 12.94
C ALA A 338 16.92 -2.68 13.37
N ARG A 339 17.88 -1.94 12.79
CA ARG A 339 18.06 -0.51 13.08
C ARG A 339 16.83 0.32 12.68
N LEU A 340 16.24 0.07 11.49
CA LEU A 340 15.04 0.75 11.02
C LEU A 340 13.83 0.40 11.90
N ALA A 341 13.65 -0.87 12.25
CA ALA A 341 12.59 -1.32 13.14
C ALA A 341 12.69 -0.62 14.50
N HIS A 342 13.87 -0.61 15.12
CA HIS A 342 14.10 0.09 16.40
C HIS A 342 13.80 1.59 16.32
N LYS A 343 14.21 2.29 15.24
CA LYS A 343 13.91 3.71 15.05
C LYS A 343 12.41 3.97 15.04
N TYR A 344 11.65 3.14 14.30
CA TYR A 344 10.21 3.31 14.17
C TYR A 344 9.45 2.94 15.44
N ILE A 345 9.84 1.86 16.12
CA ILE A 345 9.27 1.47 17.41
C ILE A 345 9.49 2.61 18.42
N ALA A 346 10.72 3.11 18.56
CA ALA A 346 11.04 4.20 19.48
C ALA A 346 10.27 5.50 19.15
N LEU A 347 10.05 5.79 17.85
CA LEU A 347 9.23 6.91 17.40
C LEU A 347 7.78 6.77 17.89
N ILE A 348 7.18 5.59 17.70
CA ILE A 348 5.81 5.32 18.14
C ILE A 348 5.69 5.43 19.65
N GLU A 349 6.57 4.75 20.41
CA GLU A 349 6.55 4.73 21.89
C GLU A 349 6.73 6.14 22.46
N LYS A 350 7.70 6.91 21.96
CA LYS A 350 7.92 8.32 22.35
C LYS A 350 6.66 9.17 22.21
N ASN A 351 5.98 9.07 21.07
CA ASN A 351 4.77 9.86 20.82
C ASN A 351 3.56 9.32 21.60
N TYR A 352 3.47 8.01 21.80
CA TYR A 352 2.47 7.41 22.67
C TYR A 352 2.61 7.88 24.12
N ASP A 353 3.82 7.89 24.67
CA ASP A 353 4.10 8.40 26.02
C ASP A 353 3.72 9.89 26.18
N ALA A 354 3.89 10.67 25.12
CA ALA A 354 3.55 12.08 25.14
C ALA A 354 2.04 12.37 24.96
N THR A 355 1.30 11.52 24.22
CA THR A 355 -0.06 11.83 23.77
C THR A 355 -1.11 10.81 24.20
N GLY A 356 -0.71 9.59 24.57
CA GLY A 356 -1.61 8.45 24.80
C GLY A 356 -2.23 7.88 23.53
N LYS A 357 -1.70 8.23 22.34
CA LYS A 357 -2.30 7.90 21.05
C LYS A 357 -1.26 7.43 20.04
N LEU A 358 -1.70 6.63 19.06
CA LEU A 358 -0.98 6.36 17.82
C LEU A 358 -1.51 7.27 16.72
N TRP A 359 -0.63 7.75 15.86
CA TRP A 359 -0.97 8.69 14.81
C TRP A 359 -0.80 8.07 13.42
N GLU A 360 -1.49 8.63 12.44
CA GLU A 360 -1.46 8.18 11.05
C GLU A 360 -0.05 8.19 10.46
N LYS A 361 0.70 9.27 10.73
CA LYS A 361 2.04 9.54 10.23
C LYS A 361 2.83 10.39 11.21
N TYR A 362 4.14 10.44 11.03
CA TYR A 362 5.05 11.18 11.89
C TYR A 362 6.09 11.94 11.08
N ASN A 363 6.77 12.88 11.73
CA ASN A 363 7.93 13.54 11.18
C ASN A 363 9.19 12.70 11.44
N ALA A 364 9.80 12.19 10.38
CA ALA A 364 11.00 11.34 10.48
C ALA A 364 12.26 12.10 10.89
N LEU A 365 12.28 13.43 10.71
CA LEU A 365 13.42 14.28 11.08
C LEU A 365 13.40 14.63 12.57
N ASP A 366 12.25 15.11 13.06
CA ASP A 366 12.11 15.67 14.42
C ASP A 366 11.53 14.66 15.42
N GLY A 367 10.96 13.55 14.93
CA GLY A 367 10.40 12.51 15.77
C GLY A 367 9.15 12.95 16.55
N ASN A 368 8.29 13.75 15.91
CA ASN A 368 7.04 14.25 16.47
C ASN A 368 5.89 14.09 15.46
N THR A 369 4.72 14.64 15.78
CA THR A 369 3.52 14.61 14.94
C THR A 369 3.37 15.83 14.04
N GLN A 370 4.33 16.76 14.03
CA GLN A 370 4.34 17.94 13.16
C GLN A 370 4.83 17.53 11.76
N SER A 371 3.93 16.99 10.99
CA SER A 371 4.15 16.47 9.63
C SER A 371 3.64 17.45 8.57
N ALA A 372 4.04 17.27 7.32
CA ALA A 372 3.37 17.90 6.19
C ALA A 372 1.98 17.27 6.05
N ASN A 373 0.93 18.05 6.13
CA ASN A 373 -0.45 17.55 6.20
C ASN A 373 -1.33 18.25 5.18
N GLU A 374 -2.28 17.50 4.63
CA GLU A 374 -3.42 18.00 3.89
C GLU A 374 -4.66 18.18 4.77
N TYR A 375 -4.70 17.45 5.87
CA TYR A 375 -5.73 17.49 6.91
C TYR A 375 -5.10 17.29 8.29
N ALA A 376 -5.84 17.54 9.36
CA ALA A 376 -5.39 17.25 10.72
C ALA A 376 -5.06 15.74 10.84
N THR A 377 -3.85 15.40 11.28
CA THR A 377 -3.43 14.00 11.41
C THR A 377 -4.36 13.26 12.37
N PRO A 378 -5.09 12.24 11.93
CA PRO A 378 -5.99 11.48 12.78
C PRO A 378 -5.22 10.51 13.69
N GLU A 379 -5.91 10.08 14.74
CA GLU A 379 -5.50 8.92 15.51
C GLU A 379 -5.65 7.68 14.63
N MET A 380 -4.55 7.00 14.33
CA MET A 380 -4.53 5.86 13.44
C MET A 380 -4.26 4.57 14.20
N MET A 381 -5.27 3.68 14.25
CA MET A 381 -5.09 2.31 14.73
C MET A 381 -4.60 1.37 13.63
N GLY A 382 -5.14 1.48 12.42
CA GLY A 382 -4.91 0.59 11.29
C GLY A 382 -3.45 0.23 11.04
N TRP A 383 -2.84 0.81 10.03
CA TRP A 383 -1.47 0.46 9.63
C TRP A 383 -0.40 0.80 10.66
N THR A 384 -0.55 1.89 11.45
CA THR A 384 0.45 2.24 12.48
C THR A 384 0.51 1.18 13.57
N ALA A 385 -0.66 0.80 14.11
CA ALA A 385 -0.76 -0.25 15.11
C ALA A 385 -0.33 -1.62 14.53
N GLY A 386 -0.73 -1.91 13.29
CA GLY A 386 -0.39 -3.16 12.61
C GLY A 386 1.11 -3.32 12.43
N VAL A 387 1.78 -2.33 11.85
CA VAL A 387 3.22 -2.37 11.62
C VAL A 387 4.01 -2.36 12.93
N TYR A 388 3.61 -1.53 13.91
CA TYR A 388 4.23 -1.53 15.23
C TYR A 388 4.19 -2.93 15.87
N THR A 389 3.00 -3.57 15.88
CA THR A 389 2.82 -4.91 16.45
C THR A 389 3.71 -5.95 15.76
N CYS A 390 3.81 -5.92 14.43
CA CYS A 390 4.70 -6.81 13.69
C CYS A 390 6.17 -6.59 14.03
N LEU A 391 6.62 -5.34 14.02
CA LEU A 391 8.04 -5.02 14.23
C LEU A 391 8.51 -5.27 15.67
N LYS A 392 7.59 -5.32 16.64
CA LYS A 392 7.92 -5.70 18.04
C LYS A 392 8.15 -7.20 18.21
N GLN A 393 7.73 -8.04 17.25
CA GLN A 393 7.88 -9.50 17.30
C GLN A 393 9.09 -10.00 16.50
N THR A 394 9.71 -9.13 15.69
CA THR A 394 10.93 -9.40 14.95
C THR A 394 12.17 -8.97 15.74
#